data_017f83e997d818b6d543c3b206ae11f0
#
_entry.id   017f83e997d818b6d543c3b206ae11f0
#
_cell.length_a   1.000
_cell.length_b   1.000
_cell.length_c   1.000
_cell.angle_alpha   90.00
_cell.angle_beta   90.00
_cell.angle_gamma   90.00
#
_symmetry.space_group_name_H-M   'P 1'
#
loop_
_entity.id
_entity.type
_entity.pdbx_description
1 polymer ?
#
loop_
_entity_poly.entity_id
_entity_poly.type
_entity_poly.pdbx_seq_one_letter_code
_entity_poly.pdbx_strand_id
1 'polypeptide(L)'
;MDKITIWGQAINLFLGPRRVAIFDFDGTLSDGSKRLHLLPTKDLHLTESWSEFNRAAIFDNPIQSTIEVMNSMFAAGYHVIILTGRSDEVRYASELWLKHHGARYDYLVMRPHNDNRKDTVMKEEAVRAIGIDNILAAWDDSPQIIPLFRSLGITTYAVVDYGDNVHDHLKSHGVDEVCNHESSDPLPPFGDKICIKCKELLK
;
A
#
# COMPACT_ATOMS: atom_id res chain seq x y z
N MET A 1 -0.49 -14.85 -23.01
CA MET A 1 -0.07 -15.05 -21.62
C MET A 1 1.40 -14.68 -21.54
N ASP A 2 1.68 -13.61 -20.84
CA ASP A 2 3.03 -13.05 -20.74
C ASP A 2 3.73 -13.70 -19.55
N LYS A 3 4.96 -14.15 -19.78
CA LYS A 3 5.80 -14.74 -18.74
C LYS A 3 6.80 -13.70 -18.28
N ILE A 4 6.69 -13.29 -17.02
CA ILE A 4 7.62 -12.37 -16.36
C ILE A 4 8.33 -13.07 -15.21
N THR A 5 9.43 -12.52 -14.77
CA THR A 5 10.15 -13.04 -13.60
C THR A 5 10.34 -11.89 -12.61
N ILE A 6 9.89 -12.10 -11.37
CA ILE A 6 10.09 -11.16 -10.27
C ILE A 6 10.84 -11.89 -9.17
N TRP A 7 12.02 -11.40 -8.80
CA TRP A 7 12.90 -11.95 -7.77
C TRP A 7 13.14 -13.46 -7.91
N GLY A 8 13.33 -13.93 -9.16
CA GLY A 8 13.51 -15.35 -9.48
C GLY A 8 12.22 -16.17 -9.57
N GLN A 9 11.06 -15.61 -9.24
CA GLN A 9 9.77 -16.30 -9.33
C GLN A 9 9.13 -16.05 -10.71
N ALA A 10 8.77 -17.14 -11.40
CA ALA A 10 8.06 -17.08 -12.67
C ALA A 10 6.58 -16.78 -12.45
N ILE A 11 6.07 -15.78 -13.15
CA ILE A 11 4.69 -15.32 -13.08
C ILE A 11 4.12 -15.30 -14.49
N ASN A 12 2.94 -15.90 -14.68
CA ASN A 12 2.26 -15.93 -15.95
C ASN A 12 0.98 -15.08 -15.85
N LEU A 13 0.94 -13.96 -16.53
CA LEU A 13 -0.17 -13.01 -16.49
C LEU A 13 -0.77 -12.81 -17.87
N PHE A 14 -2.06 -12.54 -17.94
CA PHE A 14 -2.67 -11.89 -19.09
C PHE A 14 -2.51 -10.38 -18.90
N LEU A 15 -1.38 -9.85 -19.36
CA LEU A 15 -1.11 -8.44 -19.25
C LEU A 15 -2.02 -7.63 -20.16
N GLY A 16 -2.41 -6.48 -19.68
CA GLY A 16 -3.21 -5.49 -20.38
C GLY A 16 -3.37 -4.27 -19.48
N PRO A 17 -3.75 -3.11 -20.03
CA PRO A 17 -3.84 -1.89 -19.26
C PRO A 17 -4.69 -2.07 -18.00
N ARG A 18 -4.10 -1.75 -16.83
CA ARG A 18 -4.76 -1.76 -15.52
C ARG A 18 -5.42 -3.11 -15.15
N ARG A 19 -4.72 -4.22 -15.37
CA ARG A 19 -5.23 -5.57 -15.06
C ARG A 19 -4.63 -6.19 -13.82
N VAL A 20 -3.64 -5.57 -13.20
CA VAL A 20 -2.92 -6.08 -12.03
C VAL A 20 -3.24 -5.22 -10.81
N ALA A 21 -3.66 -5.85 -9.73
CA ALA A 21 -3.81 -5.24 -8.40
C ALA A 21 -2.70 -5.78 -7.48
N ILE A 22 -1.97 -4.89 -6.82
CA ILE A 22 -0.84 -5.25 -5.96
C ILE A 22 -1.21 -4.99 -4.50
N PHE A 23 -0.94 -5.96 -3.63
CA PHE A 23 -1.12 -5.82 -2.19
C PHE A 23 0.20 -6.15 -1.48
N ASP A 24 0.62 -5.30 -0.56
CA ASP A 24 1.63 -5.70 0.40
C ASP A 24 1.04 -6.71 1.41
N PHE A 25 1.87 -7.29 2.27
CA PHE A 25 1.43 -8.28 3.25
C PHE A 25 1.39 -7.70 4.67
N ASP A 26 2.56 -7.32 5.20
CA ASP A 26 2.71 -6.84 6.57
C ASP A 26 2.18 -5.40 6.69
N GLY A 27 1.25 -5.16 7.63
CA GLY A 27 0.59 -3.86 7.76
C GLY A 27 -0.51 -3.60 6.72
N THR A 28 -0.66 -4.47 5.73
CA THR A 28 -1.66 -4.34 4.66
C THR A 28 -2.70 -5.45 4.71
N LEU A 29 -2.30 -6.71 4.77
CA LEU A 29 -3.18 -7.86 4.95
C LEU A 29 -3.14 -8.39 6.38
N SER A 30 -1.97 -8.33 7.03
CA SER A 30 -1.75 -8.79 8.41
C SER A 30 -1.36 -7.64 9.32
N ASP A 31 -1.96 -7.61 10.52
CA ASP A 31 -1.63 -6.66 11.58
C ASP A 31 -0.48 -7.19 12.44
N GLY A 32 0.73 -6.71 12.15
CA GLY A 32 1.96 -7.06 12.86
C GLY A 32 2.17 -6.35 14.20
N SER A 33 1.20 -5.60 14.72
CA SER A 33 1.36 -4.77 15.93
C SER A 33 1.81 -5.59 17.16
N LYS A 34 1.36 -6.84 17.27
CA LYS A 34 1.71 -7.72 18.40
C LYS A 34 3.17 -8.19 18.41
N ARG A 35 3.86 -8.12 17.28
CA ARG A 35 5.25 -8.58 17.14
C ARG A 35 6.27 -7.47 16.96
N LEU A 36 5.89 -6.21 17.16
CA LEU A 36 6.81 -5.06 17.05
C LEU A 36 8.02 -5.18 17.99
N HIS A 37 7.88 -5.87 19.13
CA HIS A 37 8.97 -6.15 20.05
C HIS A 37 10.04 -7.09 19.49
N LEU A 38 9.77 -7.79 18.38
CA LEU A 38 10.70 -8.67 17.66
C LEU A 38 11.42 -7.95 16.50
N LEU A 39 11.17 -6.66 16.30
CA LEU A 39 11.89 -5.89 15.29
C LEU A 39 13.38 -5.93 15.58
N PRO A 40 14.24 -6.19 14.57
CA PRO A 40 15.67 -6.21 14.78
C PRO A 40 16.18 -4.83 15.19
N THR A 41 17.12 -4.81 16.14
CA THR A 41 17.75 -3.58 16.62
C THR A 41 19.16 -3.37 16.05
N LYS A 42 19.70 -4.40 15.40
CA LYS A 42 21.03 -4.41 14.76
C LYS A 42 20.94 -5.02 13.38
N ASP A 43 21.90 -4.72 12.54
CA ASP A 43 22.04 -5.29 11.21
C ASP A 43 20.75 -5.24 10.37
N LEU A 44 20.02 -4.13 10.47
CA LEU A 44 18.72 -3.90 9.81
C LEU A 44 18.78 -4.10 8.28
N HIS A 45 19.97 -4.04 7.70
CA HIS A 45 20.21 -4.24 6.27
C HIS A 45 20.29 -5.72 5.87
N LEU A 46 20.38 -6.64 6.85
CA LEU A 46 20.43 -8.07 6.58
C LEU A 46 19.02 -8.68 6.72
N THR A 47 18.61 -9.40 5.69
CA THR A 47 17.29 -10.08 5.69
C THR A 47 17.18 -11.12 6.81
N GLU A 48 18.26 -11.80 7.14
CA GLU A 48 18.29 -12.79 8.25
C GLU A 48 17.98 -12.16 9.62
N SER A 49 18.32 -10.88 9.83
CA SER A 49 18.02 -10.20 11.10
C SER A 49 16.51 -10.08 11.37
N TRP A 50 15.69 -10.18 10.34
CA TRP A 50 14.22 -10.11 10.41
C TRP A 50 13.55 -11.48 10.59
N SER A 51 14.34 -12.57 10.67
CA SER A 51 13.80 -13.95 10.70
C SER A 51 12.86 -14.21 11.88
N GLU A 52 13.19 -13.73 13.08
CA GLU A 52 12.32 -13.90 14.25
C GLU A 52 11.00 -13.14 14.08
N PHE A 53 11.07 -11.89 13.64
CA PHE A 53 9.91 -11.08 13.32
C PHE A 53 9.05 -11.75 12.23
N ASN A 54 9.65 -12.26 11.14
CA ASN A 54 8.94 -12.92 10.07
C ASN A 54 8.27 -14.23 10.51
N ARG A 55 8.93 -15.05 11.34
CA ARG A 55 8.39 -16.33 11.82
C ARG A 55 7.19 -16.15 12.73
N ALA A 56 7.16 -15.06 13.53
CA ALA A 56 6.04 -14.74 14.40
C ALA A 56 4.78 -14.30 13.64
N ALA A 57 4.90 -13.93 12.38
CA ALA A 57 3.79 -13.40 11.57
C ALA A 57 2.61 -14.37 11.36
N ILE A 58 2.81 -15.67 11.59
CA ILE A 58 1.72 -16.66 11.52
C ILE A 58 0.63 -16.41 12.57
N PHE A 59 0.94 -15.66 13.63
CA PHE A 59 0.03 -15.32 14.71
C PHE A 59 -0.61 -13.92 14.56
N ASP A 60 -0.34 -13.21 13.47
CA ASP A 60 -0.92 -11.91 13.22
C ASP A 60 -2.43 -12.00 13.00
N ASN A 61 -3.14 -10.98 13.45
CA ASN A 61 -4.54 -10.82 13.10
C ASN A 61 -4.66 -10.38 11.63
N PRO A 62 -5.76 -10.73 10.93
CA PRO A 62 -6.01 -10.22 9.59
C PRO A 62 -6.50 -8.76 9.65
N ILE A 63 -6.09 -7.96 8.67
CA ILE A 63 -6.76 -6.70 8.33
C ILE A 63 -7.88 -7.07 7.35
N GLN A 64 -9.00 -7.50 7.93
CA GLN A 64 -10.08 -8.15 7.19
C GLN A 64 -10.63 -7.28 6.06
N SER A 65 -10.75 -5.97 6.28
CA SER A 65 -11.23 -5.03 5.26
C SER A 65 -10.37 -5.03 4.00
N THR A 66 -9.04 -5.10 4.14
CA THR A 66 -8.13 -5.16 2.99
C THR A 66 -8.21 -6.52 2.28
N ILE A 67 -8.35 -7.62 3.03
CA ILE A 67 -8.56 -8.95 2.45
C ILE A 67 -9.86 -8.97 1.62
N GLU A 68 -10.93 -8.33 2.10
CA GLU A 68 -12.19 -8.24 1.36
C GLU A 68 -12.06 -7.42 0.08
N VAL A 69 -11.32 -6.30 0.12
CA VAL A 69 -10.99 -5.51 -1.09
C VAL A 69 -10.20 -6.37 -2.08
N MET A 70 -9.16 -7.06 -1.61
CA MET A 70 -8.34 -7.95 -2.43
C MET A 70 -9.18 -9.06 -3.08
N ASN A 71 -10.04 -9.71 -2.31
CA ASN A 71 -10.94 -10.74 -2.79
C ASN A 71 -11.95 -10.21 -3.83
N SER A 72 -12.39 -8.96 -3.68
CA SER A 72 -13.26 -8.29 -4.64
C SER A 72 -12.54 -8.02 -5.95
N MET A 73 -11.27 -7.60 -5.92
CA MET A 73 -10.44 -7.45 -7.12
C MET A 73 -10.25 -8.79 -7.84
N PHE A 74 -9.95 -9.85 -7.08
CA PHE A 74 -9.83 -11.20 -7.64
C PHE A 74 -11.14 -11.66 -8.29
N ALA A 75 -12.28 -11.46 -7.64
CA ALA A 75 -13.59 -11.83 -8.15
C ALA A 75 -13.98 -11.02 -9.41
N ALA A 76 -13.52 -9.79 -9.53
CA ALA A 76 -13.70 -8.94 -10.70
C ALA A 76 -12.78 -9.31 -11.89
N GLY A 77 -11.91 -10.31 -11.71
CA GLY A 77 -11.03 -10.83 -12.78
C GLY A 77 -9.73 -10.06 -12.95
N TYR A 78 -9.30 -9.28 -11.93
CA TYR A 78 -7.96 -8.72 -11.90
C TYR A 78 -6.95 -9.79 -11.49
N HIS A 79 -5.73 -9.68 -12.00
CA HIS A 79 -4.61 -10.43 -11.44
C HIS A 79 -4.19 -9.84 -10.12
N VAL A 80 -4.29 -10.61 -9.07
CA VAL A 80 -3.94 -10.18 -7.71
C VAL A 80 -2.57 -10.73 -7.35
N ILE A 81 -1.62 -9.81 -7.12
CA ILE A 81 -0.26 -10.13 -6.70
C ILE A 81 -0.06 -9.61 -5.28
N ILE A 82 0.30 -10.50 -4.36
CA ILE A 82 0.84 -10.11 -3.06
C ILE A 82 2.34 -9.94 -3.24
N LEU A 83 2.84 -8.70 -3.06
CA LEU A 83 4.24 -8.32 -3.26
C LEU A 83 4.83 -7.81 -1.94
N THR A 84 5.63 -8.62 -1.27
CA THR A 84 6.06 -8.35 0.10
C THR A 84 7.57 -8.42 0.30
N GLY A 85 8.08 -7.53 1.17
CA GLY A 85 9.44 -7.59 1.70
C GLY A 85 9.69 -8.74 2.69
N ARG A 86 8.66 -9.46 3.09
CA ARG A 86 8.78 -10.63 3.96
C ARG A 86 9.63 -11.72 3.30
N SER A 87 10.57 -12.28 4.05
CA SER A 87 11.46 -13.33 3.57
C SER A 87 10.71 -14.60 3.15
N ASP A 88 11.14 -15.22 2.05
CA ASP A 88 10.59 -16.49 1.55
C ASP A 88 10.93 -17.71 2.43
N GLU A 89 11.79 -17.53 3.44
CA GLU A 89 12.01 -18.56 4.48
C GLU A 89 10.72 -18.95 5.21
N VAL A 90 9.75 -18.03 5.28
CA VAL A 90 8.45 -18.24 5.92
C VAL A 90 7.31 -18.42 4.91
N ARG A 91 7.61 -18.72 3.64
CA ARG A 91 6.60 -18.89 2.58
C ARG A 91 5.46 -19.81 2.98
N TYR A 92 5.79 -21.01 3.44
CA TYR A 92 4.78 -22.00 3.83
C TYR A 92 3.83 -21.48 4.92
N ALA A 93 4.38 -20.84 5.96
CA ALA A 93 3.59 -20.23 7.03
C ALA A 93 2.72 -19.09 6.52
N SER A 94 3.24 -18.27 5.58
CA SER A 94 2.51 -17.17 4.96
C SER A 94 1.34 -17.68 4.10
N GLU A 95 1.54 -18.73 3.30
CA GLU A 95 0.49 -19.36 2.49
C GLU A 95 -0.60 -20.01 3.37
N LEU A 96 -0.22 -20.65 4.48
CA LEU A 96 -1.18 -21.17 5.45
C LEU A 96 -2.01 -20.07 6.09
N TRP A 97 -1.37 -18.97 6.47
CA TRP A 97 -2.05 -17.80 7.04
C TRP A 97 -3.05 -17.21 6.04
N LEU A 98 -2.63 -16.97 4.79
CA LEU A 98 -3.49 -16.46 3.72
C LEU A 98 -4.69 -17.38 3.48
N LYS A 99 -4.46 -18.67 3.40
CA LYS A 99 -5.52 -19.68 3.24
C LYS A 99 -6.49 -19.67 4.42
N HIS A 100 -5.98 -19.59 5.65
CA HIS A 100 -6.79 -19.57 6.86
C HIS A 100 -7.73 -18.37 6.91
N HIS A 101 -7.27 -17.22 6.44
CA HIS A 101 -8.04 -15.98 6.42
C HIS A 101 -8.83 -15.75 5.11
N GLY A 102 -8.89 -16.75 4.24
CA GLY A 102 -9.71 -16.71 3.03
C GLY A 102 -9.21 -15.73 1.97
N ALA A 103 -7.93 -15.41 1.95
CA ALA A 103 -7.30 -14.53 0.98
C ALA A 103 -7.23 -15.17 -0.41
N ARG A 104 -7.68 -14.45 -1.44
CA ARG A 104 -7.70 -14.91 -2.84
C ARG A 104 -6.73 -14.08 -3.65
N TYR A 105 -5.73 -14.75 -4.23
CA TYR A 105 -4.68 -14.13 -5.02
C TYR A 105 -4.16 -15.10 -6.10
N ASP A 106 -3.48 -14.57 -7.11
CA ASP A 106 -2.83 -15.38 -8.14
C ASP A 106 -1.39 -15.72 -7.76
N TYR A 107 -0.66 -14.74 -7.21
CA TYR A 107 0.76 -14.91 -6.89
C TYR A 107 1.12 -14.28 -5.55
N LEU A 108 1.94 -15.01 -4.78
CA LEU A 108 2.65 -14.51 -3.59
C LEU A 108 4.13 -14.35 -3.95
N VAL A 109 4.57 -13.11 -4.13
CA VAL A 109 5.95 -12.74 -4.42
C VAL A 109 6.62 -12.28 -3.15
N MET A 110 7.59 -13.05 -2.69
CA MET A 110 8.30 -12.82 -1.42
C MET A 110 9.76 -12.53 -1.67
N ARG A 111 10.37 -11.72 -0.80
CA ARG A 111 11.80 -11.45 -0.82
C ARG A 111 12.60 -12.73 -0.69
N PRO A 112 13.58 -13.02 -1.57
CA PRO A 112 14.52 -14.11 -1.33
C PRO A 112 15.29 -13.91 -0.02
N HIS A 113 15.44 -14.95 0.79
CA HIS A 113 16.04 -14.87 2.13
C HIS A 113 17.49 -14.34 2.14
N ASN A 114 18.18 -14.45 1.03
CA ASN A 114 19.56 -13.97 0.84
C ASN A 114 19.65 -12.61 0.13
N ASP A 115 18.51 -11.93 -0.13
CA ASP A 115 18.50 -10.63 -0.80
C ASP A 115 18.43 -9.50 0.24
N ASN A 116 19.55 -8.77 0.37
CA ASN A 116 19.71 -7.68 1.34
C ASN A 116 19.51 -6.28 0.72
N ARG A 117 18.97 -6.19 -0.51
CA ARG A 117 18.64 -4.91 -1.12
C ARG A 117 17.51 -4.20 -0.37
N LYS A 118 17.49 -2.86 -0.47
CA LYS A 118 16.39 -2.07 0.11
C LYS A 118 15.05 -2.47 -0.49
N ASP A 119 14.02 -2.44 0.33
CA ASP A 119 12.65 -2.78 -0.10
C ASP A 119 12.16 -1.88 -1.24
N THR A 120 12.50 -0.59 -1.19
CA THR A 120 12.21 0.37 -2.26
C THR A 120 12.82 -0.04 -3.60
N VAL A 121 14.05 -0.52 -3.61
CA VAL A 121 14.73 -0.98 -4.84
C VAL A 121 14.06 -2.23 -5.39
N MET A 122 13.78 -3.19 -4.52
CA MET A 122 13.16 -4.45 -4.91
C MET A 122 11.74 -4.27 -5.43
N LYS A 123 10.90 -3.52 -4.70
CA LYS A 123 9.51 -3.27 -5.11
C LYS A 123 9.44 -2.43 -6.39
N GLU A 124 10.36 -1.47 -6.61
CA GLU A 124 10.46 -0.75 -7.88
C GLU A 124 10.79 -1.69 -9.05
N GLU A 125 11.78 -2.56 -8.88
CA GLU A 125 12.14 -3.57 -9.89
C GLU A 125 10.93 -4.45 -10.24
N ALA A 126 10.18 -4.90 -9.22
CA ALA A 126 9.01 -5.74 -9.41
C ALA A 126 7.89 -5.05 -10.21
N VAL A 127 7.53 -3.81 -9.85
CA VAL A 127 6.47 -3.09 -10.57
C VAL A 127 6.88 -2.71 -11.99
N ARG A 128 8.17 -2.45 -12.24
CA ARG A 128 8.69 -2.23 -13.59
C ARG A 128 8.67 -3.52 -14.42
N ALA A 129 8.96 -4.68 -13.83
CA ALA A 129 8.86 -5.97 -14.51
C ALA A 129 7.42 -6.33 -14.87
N ILE A 130 6.44 -5.96 -14.05
CA ILE A 130 4.99 -6.09 -14.37
C ILE A 130 4.62 -5.13 -15.50
N GLY A 131 5.26 -3.96 -15.58
CA GLY A 131 4.89 -2.85 -16.43
C GLY A 131 3.88 -1.93 -15.76
N ILE A 132 4.27 -0.68 -15.56
CA ILE A 132 3.48 0.31 -14.79
C ILE A 132 2.05 0.45 -15.34
N ASP A 133 1.90 0.50 -16.67
CA ASP A 133 0.59 0.66 -17.34
C ASP A 133 -0.34 -0.54 -17.14
N ASN A 134 0.19 -1.70 -16.76
CA ASN A 134 -0.59 -2.90 -16.47
C ASN A 134 -1.18 -2.86 -15.05
N ILE A 135 -0.66 -2.00 -14.17
CA ILE A 135 -1.05 -1.94 -12.77
C ILE A 135 -2.27 -1.02 -12.62
N LEU A 136 -3.35 -1.55 -12.04
CA LEU A 136 -4.53 -0.78 -11.69
C LEU A 136 -4.24 0.11 -10.49
N ALA A 137 -3.81 -0.51 -9.40
CA ALA A 137 -3.50 0.15 -8.14
C ALA A 137 -2.66 -0.76 -7.24
N ALA A 138 -2.08 -0.16 -6.21
CA ALA A 138 -1.39 -0.86 -5.13
C ALA A 138 -1.97 -0.46 -3.76
N TRP A 139 -1.93 -1.39 -2.81
CA TRP A 139 -2.25 -1.20 -1.39
C TRP A 139 -1.02 -1.51 -0.57
N ASP A 140 -0.57 -0.58 0.22
CA ASP A 140 0.66 -0.68 1.01
C ASP A 140 0.53 0.20 2.26
N ASP A 141 1.27 -0.10 3.32
CA ASP A 141 1.29 0.69 4.56
C ASP A 141 2.60 1.48 4.72
N SER A 142 3.63 1.12 3.93
CA SER A 142 4.97 1.68 4.08
C SER A 142 5.05 3.15 3.67
N PRO A 143 5.48 4.04 4.57
CA PRO A 143 5.70 5.46 4.25
C PRO A 143 6.82 5.69 3.22
N GLN A 144 7.59 4.67 2.88
CA GLN A 144 8.62 4.72 1.83
C GLN A 144 8.11 4.20 0.49
N ILE A 145 7.28 3.15 0.49
CA ILE A 145 6.77 2.52 -0.74
C ILE A 145 5.63 3.32 -1.35
N ILE A 146 4.72 3.85 -0.54
CA ILE A 146 3.58 4.64 -1.03
C ILE A 146 4.05 5.82 -1.92
N PRO A 147 4.96 6.71 -1.47
CA PRO A 147 5.44 7.80 -2.31
C PRO A 147 6.25 7.32 -3.52
N LEU A 148 7.02 6.21 -3.37
CA LEU A 148 7.72 5.61 -4.49
C LEU A 148 6.75 5.20 -5.60
N PHE A 149 5.75 4.40 -5.29
CA PHE A 149 4.79 3.92 -6.29
C PHE A 149 4.01 5.07 -6.92
N ARG A 150 3.61 6.07 -6.12
CA ARG A 150 2.95 7.28 -6.64
C ARG A 150 3.85 8.07 -7.59
N SER A 151 5.15 8.17 -7.30
CA SER A 151 6.12 8.84 -8.19
C SER A 151 6.30 8.12 -9.52
N LEU A 152 6.06 6.81 -9.55
CA LEU A 152 6.05 6.00 -10.77
C LEU A 152 4.71 6.05 -11.54
N GLY A 153 3.72 6.79 -11.03
CA GLY A 153 2.39 6.91 -11.64
C GLY A 153 1.40 5.82 -11.23
N ILE A 154 1.74 5.01 -10.23
CA ILE A 154 0.83 3.95 -9.72
C ILE A 154 -0.09 4.57 -8.65
N THR A 155 -1.40 4.46 -8.84
CA THR A 155 -2.38 4.78 -7.80
C THR A 155 -2.13 3.89 -6.59
N THR A 156 -1.83 4.49 -5.44
CA THR A 156 -1.47 3.74 -4.24
C THR A 156 -2.31 4.18 -3.05
N TYR A 157 -2.97 3.21 -2.43
CA TYR A 157 -3.80 3.37 -1.24
C TYR A 157 -2.98 3.02 -0.01
N ALA A 158 -2.92 3.94 0.96
CA ALA A 158 -2.38 3.67 2.28
C ALA A 158 -3.41 2.87 3.10
N VAL A 159 -3.00 1.75 3.69
CA VAL A 159 -3.93 0.83 4.36
C VAL A 159 -4.00 1.07 5.86
N VAL A 160 -2.88 1.24 6.52
CA VAL A 160 -2.79 1.47 7.96
C VAL A 160 -2.07 2.78 8.20
N ASP A 161 -2.61 3.53 9.13
CA ASP A 161 -1.95 4.68 9.70
C ASP A 161 -1.35 4.24 11.05
N TYR A 162 -0.07 3.97 11.08
CA TYR A 162 0.66 3.61 12.30
C TYR A 162 0.85 4.80 13.26
N GLY A 163 -0.11 5.74 13.26
CA GLY A 163 -0.04 6.92 14.08
C GLY A 163 0.92 7.97 13.52
N ASP A 164 1.20 7.90 12.24
CA ASP A 164 1.78 9.03 11.55
C ASP A 164 0.69 10.09 11.39
N ASN A 165 0.88 11.20 12.02
CA ASN A 165 0.04 12.38 11.87
C ASN A 165 0.26 13.03 10.48
N VAL A 166 0.48 12.24 9.44
CA VAL A 166 0.71 12.72 8.06
C VAL A 166 -0.44 13.61 7.60
N HIS A 167 -1.62 13.42 8.18
CA HIS A 167 -2.82 14.18 7.85
C HIS A 167 -3.05 15.41 8.73
N ASP A 168 -2.26 15.67 9.77
CA ASP A 168 -2.43 16.83 10.66
C ASP A 168 -2.40 18.18 9.92
N HIS A 169 -1.75 18.22 8.76
CA HIS A 169 -1.71 19.41 7.89
C HIS A 169 -2.79 19.39 6.79
N LEU A 170 -3.51 18.29 6.60
CA LEU A 170 -4.62 18.20 5.66
C LEU A 170 -5.91 18.59 6.39
N LYS A 171 -6.26 19.87 6.33
CA LYS A 171 -7.55 20.33 6.84
C LYS A 171 -8.68 19.72 6.02
N SER A 172 -9.66 19.16 6.71
CA SER A 172 -10.89 18.72 6.06
C SER A 172 -11.64 19.92 5.44
N HIS A 173 -12.49 19.66 4.47
CA HIS A 173 -13.40 20.68 3.94
C HIS A 173 -14.30 21.18 5.07
N GLY A 174 -14.40 22.50 5.20
CA GLY A 174 -15.16 23.16 6.24
C GLY A 174 -14.32 24.13 7.05
N VAL A 175 -14.95 24.90 7.88
CA VAL A 175 -14.30 25.82 8.81
C VAL A 175 -14.37 25.24 10.20
N ASP A 176 -13.22 25.14 10.89
CA ASP A 176 -13.15 24.69 12.28
C ASP A 176 -13.72 25.72 13.26
N GLU A 177 -13.88 26.98 12.81
CA GLU A 177 -14.45 28.08 13.57
C GLU A 177 -15.49 28.82 12.73
N VAL A 178 -16.51 29.38 13.38
CA VAL A 178 -17.49 30.25 12.76
C VAL A 178 -16.77 31.45 12.13
N CYS A 179 -16.85 31.56 10.83
CA CYS A 179 -16.22 32.66 10.11
C CYS A 179 -17.00 33.96 10.30
N ASN A 180 -16.31 35.03 10.67
CA ASN A 180 -16.91 36.37 10.84
C ASN A 180 -17.22 37.08 9.49
N HIS A 181 -17.00 36.39 8.37
CA HIS A 181 -17.27 36.85 7.01
C HIS A 181 -16.68 38.26 6.68
N GLU A 182 -15.38 38.37 6.78
CA GLU A 182 -14.71 39.59 6.29
C GLU A 182 -14.89 39.72 4.77
N SER A 183 -15.43 40.86 4.32
CA SER A 183 -15.74 41.09 2.91
C SER A 183 -14.48 41.14 2.07
N SER A 184 -14.54 40.54 0.87
CA SER A 184 -13.54 40.66 -0.18
C SER A 184 -13.97 41.67 -1.24
N ASP A 185 -13.09 41.92 -2.22
CA ASP A 185 -13.45 42.56 -3.44
C ASP A 185 -14.52 41.77 -4.22
N PRO A 186 -15.37 42.46 -5.01
CA PRO A 186 -16.38 41.80 -5.84
C PRO A 186 -15.74 40.84 -6.84
N LEU A 187 -16.34 39.66 -7.03
CA LEU A 187 -15.92 38.72 -8.07
C LEU A 187 -16.36 39.22 -9.46
N PRO A 188 -15.44 39.41 -10.41
CA PRO A 188 -15.83 39.65 -11.80
C PRO A 188 -16.44 38.36 -12.40
N PRO A 189 -17.46 38.45 -13.29
CA PRO A 189 -18.23 39.66 -13.72
C PRO A 189 -19.52 39.91 -12.93
N PHE A 190 -19.79 39.15 -11.86
CA PHE A 190 -21.11 39.09 -11.24
C PHE A 190 -21.33 40.07 -10.07
N GLY A 191 -20.28 40.75 -9.62
CA GLY A 191 -20.39 41.69 -8.50
C GLY A 191 -20.60 41.09 -7.12
N ASP A 192 -20.65 39.74 -7.02
CA ASP A 192 -20.77 39.06 -5.76
C ASP A 192 -19.48 39.15 -4.96
N LYS A 193 -19.59 39.19 -3.64
CA LYS A 193 -18.45 39.20 -2.72
C LYS A 193 -18.22 37.84 -2.12
N ILE A 194 -16.98 37.51 -1.89
CA ILE A 194 -16.60 36.30 -1.12
C ILE A 194 -15.92 36.69 0.19
N CYS A 195 -16.07 35.88 1.20
CA CYS A 195 -15.28 36.01 2.40
C CYS A 195 -13.82 35.68 2.14
N ILE A 196 -12.90 36.56 2.53
CA ILE A 196 -11.45 36.34 2.37
C ILE A 196 -11.00 35.11 3.16
N LYS A 197 -11.60 34.88 4.30
CA LYS A 197 -11.19 33.82 5.26
C LYS A 197 -11.74 32.45 4.89
N CYS A 198 -13.05 32.30 4.67
CA CYS A 198 -13.69 31.01 4.39
C CYS A 198 -14.05 30.75 2.94
N LYS A 199 -13.94 31.76 2.07
CA LYS A 199 -14.28 31.71 0.64
C LYS A 199 -15.76 31.47 0.33
N GLU A 200 -16.64 31.66 1.29
CA GLU A 200 -18.09 31.62 1.05
C GLU A 200 -18.61 32.90 0.36
N LEU A 201 -19.63 32.73 -0.50
CA LEU A 201 -20.33 33.82 -1.15
C LEU A 201 -21.09 34.64 -0.09
N LEU A 202 -20.82 35.96 -0.05
CA LEU A 202 -21.52 36.89 0.80
C LEU A 202 -22.75 37.41 0.04
N LYS A 203 -23.91 37.18 0.61
CA LYS A 203 -25.19 37.71 0.08
C LYS A 203 -25.39 39.18 0.40
#